data_5149e5dfd6b83b6e3f9f95e6ad482cc2
#
_entry.id   5149e5dfd6b83b6e3f9f95e6ad482cc2
#
_cell.length_a   1.000
_cell.length_b   1.000
_cell.length_c   1.000
_cell.angle_alpha   90.00
_cell.angle_beta   90.00
_cell.angle_gamma   90.00
#
_symmetry.space_group_name_H-M   'P 1'
#
loop_
_entity.id
_entity.type
_entity.pdbx_description
1 polymer ?
#
loop_
_entity_poly.entity_id
_entity_poly.type
_entity_poly.pdbx_seq_one_letter_code
_entity_poly.pdbx_strand_id
1 'polypeptide(L)'
;LNSGGTLAPATLIGGTGISVVTNSPNNFTINNTLIDVSVSFNAPTGQSLTYTTPGTSSGQAGSIFTTTTFTITSPTGKVLSGTAVITGLPAGITSTQSYNNTNGGNILTITLNGVYPSTNSIGTNLVISNLTESNPPLVVSYLVVAGGGGAGYDDVGGGGAGGLRTSYGPSGGGGSAETFLTLSTGTSYAVTVGGGGSGGQASANNGSPSVFHTITSLGGGHADYTPASGGSGGGGDPNTPNAPGSGTNTSNGDATNQGFDGGASYPRSGGQTNEGGGGGGGAGAAGGAASANTGGNGGNGVAVGISGSTVTYAGGGGGGGITTGGNGGTGGGANGTGAANPSPGGANTGGGGGGAGANSGSFTGSAGGSGIVILRYPNIYTISGLSGSTITSGNDKVTTFTTGTGNITFS
;
A
#
# COMPACT_ATOMS: atom_id res chain seq x y z
N LEU A 1 31.35 -12.88 -6.59
CA LEU A 1 32.58 -12.08 -6.52
C LEU A 1 33.21 -12.33 -5.15
N ASN A 2 34.43 -12.82 -5.10
CA ASN A 2 35.22 -12.76 -3.89
C ASN A 2 35.96 -11.42 -3.83
N SER A 3 36.51 -11.07 -2.68
CA SER A 3 37.10 -9.75 -2.39
C SER A 3 38.29 -9.35 -3.31
N GLY A 4 38.56 -10.07 -4.38
CA GLY A 4 39.62 -9.77 -5.36
C GLY A 4 39.08 -9.48 -6.76
N GLY A 5 37.79 -9.34 -6.97
CA GLY A 5 37.22 -8.94 -8.26
C GLY A 5 37.32 -9.98 -9.38
N THR A 6 37.71 -11.20 -9.09
CA THR A 6 37.74 -12.33 -10.03
C THR A 6 36.43 -13.07 -9.96
N LEU A 7 35.72 -13.23 -11.09
CA LEU A 7 34.62 -14.16 -11.20
C LEU A 7 35.10 -15.57 -10.93
N ALA A 8 34.55 -16.25 -9.92
CA ALA A 8 34.70 -17.68 -9.82
C ALA A 8 34.12 -18.32 -11.09
N PRO A 9 34.76 -19.29 -11.72
CA PRO A 9 34.20 -19.93 -12.89
C PRO A 9 32.84 -20.54 -12.53
N ALA A 10 31.78 -20.02 -13.13
CA ALA A 10 30.49 -20.69 -13.12
C ALA A 10 30.73 -22.04 -13.82
N THR A 11 30.53 -23.13 -13.12
CA THR A 11 30.60 -24.45 -13.72
C THR A 11 29.39 -24.61 -14.62
N LEU A 12 29.54 -24.32 -15.91
CA LEU A 12 28.57 -24.74 -16.90
C LEU A 12 28.67 -26.27 -17.00
N ILE A 13 27.65 -26.96 -16.50
CA ILE A 13 27.45 -28.37 -16.81
C ILE A 13 26.93 -28.41 -18.23
N GLY A 14 27.85 -28.37 -19.19
CA GLY A 14 27.53 -28.36 -20.62
C GLY A 14 27.64 -29.76 -21.19
N GLY A 15 26.69 -30.11 -22.07
CA GLY A 15 26.89 -31.16 -23.07
C GLY A 15 28.08 -30.78 -23.97
N THR A 16 28.69 -31.79 -24.59
CA THR A 16 29.86 -31.69 -25.47
C THR A 16 29.76 -30.53 -26.47
N GLY A 17 30.69 -29.59 -26.43
CA GLY A 17 30.91 -28.58 -27.44
C GLY A 17 30.79 -27.10 -27.03
N ILE A 18 30.68 -26.80 -25.77
CA ILE A 18 30.66 -25.39 -25.30
C ILE A 18 31.86 -25.11 -24.39
N SER A 19 32.64 -24.07 -24.72
CA SER A 19 33.65 -23.52 -23.82
C SER A 19 33.36 -22.04 -23.52
N VAL A 20 33.58 -21.64 -22.27
CA VAL A 20 33.48 -20.23 -21.85
C VAL A 20 34.90 -19.74 -21.60
N VAL A 21 35.28 -18.67 -22.28
CA VAL A 21 36.57 -18.00 -22.09
C VAL A 21 36.32 -16.62 -21.53
N THR A 22 36.88 -16.30 -20.36
CA THR A 22 36.86 -14.98 -19.76
C THR A 22 38.07 -14.18 -20.24
N ASN A 23 37.86 -13.15 -21.03
CA ASN A 23 38.93 -12.32 -21.60
C ASN A 23 39.21 -11.01 -20.82
N SER A 24 38.37 -10.63 -19.91
CA SER A 24 38.56 -9.50 -18.98
C SER A 24 37.45 -9.52 -17.90
N PRO A 25 37.55 -8.69 -16.84
CA PRO A 25 36.59 -8.69 -15.72
C PRO A 25 35.11 -8.56 -16.11
N ASN A 26 34.83 -8.06 -17.31
CA ASN A 26 33.45 -7.80 -17.77
C ASN A 26 33.17 -8.39 -19.16
N ASN A 27 34.08 -9.15 -19.76
CA ASN A 27 33.90 -9.80 -21.06
C ASN A 27 34.06 -11.32 -20.91
N PHE A 28 33.06 -12.06 -21.36
CA PHE A 28 33.17 -13.51 -21.53
C PHE A 28 32.69 -13.91 -22.91
N THR A 29 33.33 -14.90 -23.46
CA THR A 29 33.03 -15.44 -24.77
C THR A 29 32.52 -16.88 -24.60
N ILE A 30 31.41 -17.21 -25.22
CA ILE A 30 30.84 -18.54 -25.26
C ILE A 30 31.08 -19.12 -26.64
N ASN A 31 31.87 -20.18 -26.74
CA ASN A 31 32.14 -20.87 -27.99
C ASN A 31 31.30 -22.13 -28.10
N ASN A 32 30.59 -22.29 -29.21
CA ASN A 32 29.86 -23.52 -29.54
C ASN A 32 30.54 -24.15 -30.76
N THR A 33 31.01 -25.40 -30.62
CA THR A 33 31.82 -26.11 -31.64
C THR A 33 31.05 -26.55 -32.90
N LEU A 34 29.74 -26.37 -32.96
CA LEU A 34 28.93 -26.69 -34.14
C LEU A 34 28.53 -25.44 -34.99
N ILE A 35 28.50 -24.29 -34.38
CA ILE A 35 28.51 -22.98 -35.05
C ILE A 35 29.24 -22.07 -34.08
N ASP A 36 30.43 -21.58 -34.47
CA ASP A 36 31.25 -20.68 -33.66
C ASP A 36 30.56 -19.30 -33.55
N VAL A 37 29.50 -19.21 -32.75
CA VAL A 37 28.93 -17.94 -32.31
C VAL A 37 29.49 -17.66 -30.93
N SER A 38 30.53 -16.85 -30.87
CA SER A 38 30.97 -16.34 -29.57
C SER A 38 30.15 -15.08 -29.21
N VAL A 39 29.51 -15.12 -28.04
CA VAL A 39 28.76 -13.98 -27.52
C VAL A 39 29.70 -13.23 -26.58
N SER A 40 30.12 -12.03 -26.96
CA SER A 40 30.81 -11.12 -26.04
C SER A 40 29.81 -10.09 -25.50
N PHE A 41 29.83 -9.91 -24.20
CA PHE A 41 28.96 -8.99 -23.51
C PHE A 41 29.79 -7.87 -22.89
N ASN A 42 29.54 -6.62 -23.31
CA ASN A 42 30.13 -5.43 -22.72
C ASN A 42 29.14 -4.85 -21.70
N ALA A 43 29.26 -5.27 -20.44
CA ALA A 43 28.53 -4.63 -19.36
C ALA A 43 29.18 -3.27 -19.03
N PRO A 44 28.44 -2.17 -18.86
CA PRO A 44 28.96 -0.95 -18.31
C PRO A 44 29.60 -1.18 -16.92
N THR A 45 30.62 -0.41 -16.60
CA THR A 45 31.38 -0.52 -15.35
C THR A 45 30.46 -0.48 -14.14
N GLY A 46 30.44 -1.52 -13.32
CA GLY A 46 29.62 -1.60 -12.08
C GLY A 46 28.33 -2.41 -12.20
N GLN A 47 28.04 -3.02 -13.35
CA GLN A 47 26.86 -3.87 -13.53
C GLN A 47 27.20 -5.36 -13.32
N SER A 48 26.35 -6.08 -12.61
CA SER A 48 26.44 -7.53 -12.46
C SER A 48 25.22 -8.18 -13.16
N LEU A 49 25.40 -8.56 -14.42
CA LEU A 49 24.35 -9.21 -15.19
C LEU A 49 24.55 -10.74 -15.15
N THR A 50 23.44 -11.45 -14.96
CA THR A 50 23.43 -12.92 -15.02
C THR A 50 22.92 -13.35 -16.39
N TYR A 51 23.59 -14.31 -16.97
CA TYR A 51 23.31 -14.84 -18.30
C TYR A 51 22.96 -16.32 -18.21
N THR A 52 21.91 -16.73 -18.92
CA THR A 52 21.50 -18.13 -19.00
C THR A 52 21.44 -18.56 -20.46
N THR A 53 22.21 -19.59 -20.82
CA THR A 53 22.13 -20.22 -22.15
C THR A 53 21.07 -21.30 -22.16
N PRO A 54 20.21 -21.36 -23.18
CA PRO A 54 19.43 -22.57 -23.47
C PRO A 54 20.30 -23.61 -24.19
N GLY A 55 19.83 -24.83 -24.17
CA GLY A 55 20.52 -25.98 -24.75
C GLY A 55 20.85 -25.82 -26.24
N THR A 56 21.88 -26.55 -26.66
CA THR A 56 22.42 -26.58 -28.00
C THR A 56 21.38 -27.04 -29.03
N SER A 57 21.12 -26.21 -30.05
CA SER A 57 20.50 -26.68 -31.30
C SER A 57 21.58 -27.00 -32.32
N SER A 58 21.76 -28.27 -32.64
CA SER A 58 22.60 -28.72 -33.75
C SER A 58 21.72 -28.83 -35.03
N GLY A 59 22.06 -28.11 -36.06
CA GLY A 59 21.39 -28.18 -37.35
C GLY A 59 22.40 -28.27 -38.50
N GLN A 60 22.03 -28.92 -39.62
CA GLN A 60 22.83 -28.87 -40.83
C GLN A 60 22.62 -27.55 -41.55
N ALA A 61 23.64 -27.12 -42.32
CA ALA A 61 23.52 -25.96 -43.19
C ALA A 61 22.27 -25.99 -44.05
N GLY A 62 21.50 -24.92 -44.10
CA GLY A 62 20.22 -24.81 -44.77
C GLY A 62 18.99 -25.33 -44.01
N SER A 63 19.15 -25.93 -42.82
CA SER A 63 18.02 -26.27 -41.97
C SER A 63 17.54 -25.04 -41.14
N ILE A 64 16.27 -25.10 -40.73
CA ILE A 64 15.70 -24.03 -39.86
C ILE A 64 16.45 -23.99 -38.56
N PHE A 65 16.89 -22.80 -38.17
CA PHE A 65 17.52 -22.56 -36.90
C PHE A 65 16.47 -22.75 -35.78
N THR A 66 16.69 -23.73 -34.92
CA THR A 66 15.81 -23.90 -33.76
C THR A 66 15.95 -22.66 -32.88
N THR A 67 14.84 -22.00 -32.58
CA THR A 67 14.78 -20.77 -31.78
C THR A 67 15.69 -20.86 -30.55
N THR A 68 16.69 -20.00 -30.48
CA THR A 68 17.62 -19.92 -29.36
C THR A 68 17.33 -18.65 -28.58
N THR A 69 17.11 -18.77 -27.28
CA THR A 69 16.75 -17.64 -26.42
C THR A 69 17.90 -17.38 -25.45
N PHE A 70 18.32 -16.13 -25.35
CA PHE A 70 19.27 -15.65 -24.35
C PHE A 70 18.53 -14.74 -23.38
N THR A 71 18.80 -14.91 -22.10
CA THR A 71 18.17 -14.09 -21.06
C THR A 71 19.25 -13.30 -20.33
N ILE A 72 19.09 -11.99 -20.27
CA ILE A 72 19.94 -11.09 -19.51
C ILE A 72 19.09 -10.58 -18.34
N THR A 73 19.55 -10.83 -17.12
CA THR A 73 18.83 -10.44 -15.91
C THR A 73 19.62 -9.37 -15.17
N SER A 74 18.96 -8.27 -14.87
CA SER A 74 19.47 -7.24 -13.96
C SER A 74 19.47 -7.76 -12.52
N PRO A 75 20.36 -7.28 -11.65
CA PRO A 75 20.28 -7.55 -10.22
C PRO A 75 18.95 -7.17 -9.64
N THR A 76 18.55 -7.84 -8.56
CA THR A 76 17.29 -7.60 -7.86
C THR A 76 17.07 -6.11 -7.59
N GLY A 77 15.94 -5.59 -8.04
CA GLY A 77 15.54 -4.21 -7.82
C GLY A 77 15.99 -3.18 -8.85
N LYS A 78 16.74 -3.57 -9.90
CA LYS A 78 17.13 -2.65 -10.97
C LYS A 78 16.39 -2.90 -12.29
N VAL A 79 16.30 -1.88 -13.12
CA VAL A 79 15.57 -1.89 -14.40
C VAL A 79 16.57 -1.83 -15.55
N LEU A 80 16.50 -2.81 -16.45
CA LEU A 80 17.20 -2.74 -17.74
C LEU A 80 16.40 -1.87 -18.72
N SER A 81 17.08 -0.98 -19.41
CA SER A 81 16.53 -0.12 -20.45
C SER A 81 17.46 0.00 -21.62
N GLY A 82 16.99 0.59 -22.71
CA GLY A 82 17.70 0.72 -23.96
C GLY A 82 17.28 -0.35 -24.97
N THR A 83 17.77 -0.22 -26.20
CA THR A 83 17.62 -1.24 -27.24
C THR A 83 18.94 -1.97 -27.38
N ALA A 84 18.98 -3.25 -27.08
CA ALA A 84 20.19 -4.04 -27.28
C ALA A 84 20.57 -4.00 -28.77
N VAL A 85 21.75 -3.52 -29.07
CA VAL A 85 22.33 -3.63 -30.41
C VAL A 85 23.06 -4.97 -30.48
N ILE A 86 22.60 -5.83 -31.39
CA ILE A 86 23.17 -7.15 -31.60
C ILE A 86 23.90 -7.14 -32.93
N THR A 87 25.21 -7.25 -32.86
CA THR A 87 26.08 -7.29 -34.06
C THR A 87 26.77 -8.64 -34.15
N GLY A 88 27.23 -8.99 -35.35
CA GLY A 88 27.94 -10.27 -35.60
C GLY A 88 27.02 -11.47 -35.84
N LEU A 89 25.71 -11.23 -36.10
CA LEU A 89 24.83 -12.33 -36.49
C LEU A 89 25.23 -12.90 -37.84
N PRO A 90 25.29 -14.23 -37.98
CA PRO A 90 25.51 -14.88 -39.29
C PRO A 90 24.43 -14.50 -40.30
N ALA A 91 24.77 -14.50 -41.59
CA ALA A 91 23.80 -14.27 -42.65
C ALA A 91 22.61 -15.22 -42.55
N GLY A 92 21.38 -14.69 -42.60
CA GLY A 92 20.15 -15.49 -42.47
C GLY A 92 19.65 -15.67 -41.02
N ILE A 93 20.40 -15.21 -40.02
CA ILE A 93 19.96 -15.19 -38.62
C ILE A 93 19.47 -13.79 -38.27
N THR A 94 18.29 -13.71 -37.66
CA THR A 94 17.67 -12.47 -37.16
C THR A 94 17.48 -12.58 -35.65
N SER A 95 17.37 -11.42 -34.99
CA SER A 95 17.08 -11.35 -33.56
C SER A 95 15.81 -10.57 -33.29
N THR A 96 15.05 -11.00 -32.29
CA THR A 96 13.96 -10.25 -31.67
C THR A 96 14.24 -10.05 -30.18
N GLN A 97 13.73 -8.95 -29.61
CA GLN A 97 13.97 -8.57 -28.24
C GLN A 97 12.65 -8.37 -27.52
N SER A 98 12.57 -8.84 -26.28
CA SER A 98 11.44 -8.56 -25.39
C SER A 98 11.92 -8.33 -23.96
N TYR A 99 11.32 -7.34 -23.30
CA TYR A 99 11.53 -7.06 -21.89
C TYR A 99 10.38 -7.62 -21.04
N ASN A 100 10.72 -8.33 -19.98
CA ASN A 100 9.73 -8.73 -18.98
C ASN A 100 9.90 -7.85 -17.75
N ASN A 101 8.92 -6.97 -17.50
CA ASN A 101 8.92 -5.99 -16.40
C ASN A 101 8.15 -6.50 -15.17
N THR A 102 7.79 -7.76 -15.11
CA THR A 102 7.06 -8.31 -13.97
C THR A 102 8.02 -8.61 -12.81
N ASN A 103 7.73 -8.02 -11.65
CA ASN A 103 8.33 -8.32 -10.34
C ASN A 103 9.79 -7.89 -10.10
N GLY A 104 10.16 -6.66 -10.50
CA GLY A 104 11.36 -6.02 -9.95
C GLY A 104 12.71 -6.53 -10.48
N GLY A 105 12.70 -7.33 -11.51
CA GLY A 105 13.88 -7.69 -12.27
C GLY A 105 13.55 -7.61 -13.75
N ASN A 106 14.10 -6.63 -14.46
CA ASN A 106 13.96 -6.63 -15.91
C ASN A 106 14.81 -7.74 -16.49
N ILE A 107 14.12 -8.65 -17.16
CA ILE A 107 14.75 -9.69 -17.95
C ILE A 107 14.64 -9.26 -19.41
N LEU A 108 15.77 -9.05 -20.07
CA LEU A 108 15.81 -8.93 -21.51
C LEU A 108 15.96 -10.35 -22.11
N THR A 109 14.97 -10.73 -22.89
CA THR A 109 15.00 -11.95 -23.68
C THR A 109 15.35 -11.61 -25.13
N ILE A 110 16.42 -12.19 -25.64
CA ILE A 110 16.83 -12.09 -27.03
C ILE A 110 16.59 -13.45 -27.69
N THR A 111 15.77 -13.47 -28.71
CA THR A 111 15.44 -14.67 -29.47
C THR A 111 16.11 -14.60 -30.84
N LEU A 112 16.91 -15.59 -31.18
CA LEU A 112 17.50 -15.75 -32.50
C LEU A 112 16.66 -16.67 -33.34
N ASN A 113 16.35 -16.26 -34.59
CA ASN A 113 15.56 -17.02 -35.55
C ASN A 113 16.25 -16.96 -36.92
N GLY A 114 16.05 -18.00 -37.74
CA GLY A 114 16.55 -17.99 -39.11
C GLY A 114 16.87 -19.36 -39.65
N VAL A 115 17.75 -19.38 -40.61
CA VAL A 115 18.23 -20.61 -41.29
C VAL A 115 19.74 -20.70 -41.09
N TYR A 116 20.25 -21.85 -40.79
CA TYR A 116 21.68 -22.08 -40.67
C TYR A 116 22.40 -21.68 -41.95
N PRO A 117 23.45 -20.86 -41.87
CA PRO A 117 24.18 -20.46 -43.08
C PRO A 117 24.78 -21.64 -43.79
N SER A 118 24.77 -21.60 -45.13
CA SER A 118 25.29 -22.66 -46.03
C SER A 118 26.80 -22.85 -45.96
N THR A 119 27.53 -21.96 -45.31
CA THR A 119 28.97 -21.99 -45.06
C THR A 119 29.25 -21.94 -43.58
N ASN A 120 30.23 -22.75 -43.11
CA ASN A 120 30.70 -22.71 -41.73
C ASN A 120 31.20 -21.28 -41.41
N SER A 121 30.40 -20.51 -40.71
CA SER A 121 30.82 -19.21 -40.19
C SER A 121 31.58 -19.43 -38.90
N ILE A 122 32.87 -19.73 -39.01
CA ILE A 122 33.78 -19.88 -37.89
C ILE A 122 34.04 -18.46 -37.34
N GLY A 123 33.71 -18.18 -36.08
CA GLY A 123 34.23 -17.04 -35.35
C GLY A 123 33.46 -15.74 -35.46
N THR A 124 32.14 -15.76 -35.55
CA THR A 124 31.35 -14.51 -35.38
C THR A 124 31.09 -14.25 -33.91
N ASN A 125 31.66 -13.15 -33.39
CA ASN A 125 31.37 -12.67 -32.06
C ASN A 125 30.02 -11.95 -32.06
N LEU A 126 29.05 -12.45 -31.32
CA LEU A 126 27.83 -11.72 -31.06
C LEU A 126 28.10 -10.67 -29.97
N VAL A 127 27.99 -9.40 -30.30
CA VAL A 127 28.16 -8.32 -29.34
C VAL A 127 26.79 -7.74 -29.01
N ILE A 128 26.47 -7.70 -27.71
CA ILE A 128 25.28 -7.06 -27.19
C ILE A 128 25.74 -5.77 -26.47
N SER A 129 25.23 -4.61 -26.91
CA SER A 129 25.59 -3.31 -26.38
C SER A 129 24.38 -2.42 -26.18
N ASN A 130 24.56 -1.19 -25.68
CA ASN A 130 23.53 -0.19 -25.44
C ASN A 130 22.45 -0.57 -24.42
N LEU A 131 22.75 -1.47 -23.50
CA LEU A 131 21.91 -1.71 -22.32
C LEU A 131 22.33 -0.75 -21.21
N THR A 132 21.35 -0.16 -20.56
CA THR A 132 21.53 0.68 -19.37
C THR A 132 20.76 0.08 -18.21
N GLU A 133 21.33 0.18 -17.02
CA GLU A 133 20.72 -0.24 -15.78
C GLU A 133 20.41 0.99 -14.94
N SER A 134 19.17 1.12 -14.49
CA SER A 134 18.73 2.22 -13.65
C SER A 134 17.92 1.72 -12.46
N ASN A 135 17.84 2.53 -11.42
CA ASN A 135 16.88 2.26 -10.36
C ASN A 135 15.46 2.43 -10.93
N PRO A 136 14.48 1.57 -10.55
CA PRO A 136 13.09 1.82 -10.90
C PRO A 136 12.65 3.17 -10.33
N PRO A 137 11.63 3.81 -10.92
CA PRO A 137 11.04 5.00 -10.32
C PRO A 137 10.63 4.74 -8.87
N LEU A 138 10.85 5.72 -8.00
CA LEU A 138 10.34 5.66 -6.62
C LEU A 138 8.82 5.88 -6.63
N VAL A 139 8.09 4.82 -6.86
CA VAL A 139 6.62 4.80 -6.79
C VAL A 139 6.22 4.38 -5.39
N VAL A 140 5.45 5.22 -4.70
CA VAL A 140 5.02 4.99 -3.32
C VAL A 140 3.50 4.84 -3.28
N SER A 141 3.05 3.65 -2.92
CA SER A 141 1.66 3.42 -2.50
C SER A 141 1.51 3.77 -1.02
N TYR A 142 0.35 4.27 -0.65
CA TYR A 142 0.10 4.75 0.71
C TYR A 142 -1.26 4.32 1.24
N LEU A 143 -1.35 4.25 2.57
CA LEU A 143 -2.55 4.30 3.38
C LEU A 143 -2.34 5.36 4.45
N VAL A 144 -3.25 6.34 4.50
CA VAL A 144 -3.28 7.40 5.51
C VAL A 144 -4.63 7.35 6.21
N VAL A 145 -4.64 6.98 7.48
CA VAL A 145 -5.83 6.93 8.33
C VAL A 145 -5.66 7.91 9.47
N ALA A 146 -6.60 8.82 9.62
CA ALA A 146 -6.61 9.81 10.70
C ALA A 146 -7.09 9.20 12.03
N GLY A 147 -6.96 9.94 13.13
CA GLY A 147 -7.55 9.54 14.40
C GLY A 147 -9.08 9.59 14.37
N GLY A 148 -9.74 8.65 15.04
CA GLY A 148 -11.20 8.64 15.23
C GLY A 148 -11.67 9.69 16.24
N GLY A 149 -12.91 10.14 16.14
CA GLY A 149 -13.55 11.05 17.09
C GLY A 149 -13.91 10.38 18.40
N GLY A 150 -13.95 11.13 19.49
CA GLY A 150 -14.43 10.69 20.80
C GLY A 150 -15.95 10.73 20.91
N ALA A 151 -16.49 10.11 21.94
CA ALA A 151 -17.89 10.20 22.33
C ALA A 151 -18.01 10.92 23.71
N GLY A 152 -19.07 11.69 23.85
CA GLY A 152 -19.33 12.52 25.04
C GLY A 152 -19.99 11.76 26.19
N TYR A 153 -20.90 12.43 26.85
CA TYR A 153 -21.55 12.01 28.08
C TYR A 153 -23.07 11.84 27.86
N ASP A 154 -23.67 10.84 28.49
CA ASP A 154 -25.13 10.69 28.63
C ASP A 154 -25.90 10.42 27.32
N ASP A 155 -26.13 9.15 26.99
CA ASP A 155 -26.89 8.66 25.81
C ASP A 155 -26.39 9.14 24.44
N VAL A 156 -25.18 9.58 24.35
CA VAL A 156 -24.62 10.13 23.12
C VAL A 156 -24.37 9.13 22.03
N GLY A 157 -24.28 9.63 20.82
CA GLY A 157 -23.85 8.85 19.67
C GLY A 157 -22.43 8.30 19.80
N GLY A 158 -22.07 7.36 18.93
CA GLY A 158 -20.69 6.92 18.77
C GLY A 158 -19.85 7.90 17.96
N GLY A 159 -18.57 8.05 18.30
CA GLY A 159 -17.62 8.87 17.54
C GLY A 159 -17.45 8.37 16.12
N GLY A 160 -17.28 9.28 15.15
CA GLY A 160 -16.96 8.94 13.77
C GLY A 160 -15.55 8.40 13.61
N ALA A 161 -15.31 7.53 12.66
CA ALA A 161 -13.97 7.07 12.32
C ALA A 161 -13.11 8.18 11.72
N GLY A 162 -11.80 8.08 11.84
CA GLY A 162 -10.86 8.89 11.08
C GLY A 162 -11.03 8.67 9.58
N GLY A 163 -10.84 9.71 8.78
CA GLY A 163 -10.84 9.60 7.33
C GLY A 163 -9.77 8.64 6.86
N LEU A 164 -10.07 7.90 5.78
CA LEU A 164 -9.18 6.93 5.17
C LEU A 164 -8.93 7.30 3.71
N ARG A 165 -7.65 7.45 3.36
CA ARG A 165 -7.18 7.69 1.99
C ARG A 165 -6.12 6.66 1.62
N THR A 166 -6.24 6.06 0.45
CA THR A 166 -5.27 5.04 0.01
C THR A 166 -5.16 4.94 -1.51
N SER A 167 -3.96 4.67 -1.98
CA SER A 167 -3.68 4.26 -3.36
C SER A 167 -3.66 2.73 -3.54
N TYR A 168 -3.93 1.96 -2.48
CA TYR A 168 -3.79 0.49 -2.46
C TYR A 168 -5.13 -0.20 -2.18
N GLY A 169 -6.12 0.02 -3.03
CA GLY A 169 -7.48 -0.50 -2.89
C GLY A 169 -8.50 0.64 -2.72
N PRO A 170 -9.75 0.33 -2.40
CA PRO A 170 -10.79 1.35 -2.26
C PRO A 170 -10.46 2.31 -1.11
N SER A 171 -10.70 3.60 -1.36
CA SER A 171 -10.59 4.68 -0.38
C SER A 171 -11.87 4.78 0.46
N GLY A 172 -11.85 5.58 1.53
CA GLY A 172 -13.03 5.80 2.35
C GLY A 172 -14.13 6.58 1.62
N GLY A 173 -15.33 6.64 2.20
CA GLY A 173 -16.48 7.37 1.64
C GLY A 173 -16.97 6.81 0.30
N GLY A 174 -16.69 5.54 -0.01
CA GLY A 174 -17.02 4.91 -1.28
C GLY A 174 -16.07 5.28 -2.43
N GLY A 175 -14.93 5.90 -2.14
CA GLY A 175 -13.93 6.28 -3.14
C GLY A 175 -13.19 5.08 -3.74
N SER A 176 -12.78 5.21 -5.00
CA SER A 176 -11.84 4.29 -5.64
C SER A 176 -10.43 4.45 -5.07
N ALA A 177 -9.51 3.54 -5.42
CA ALA A 177 -8.10 3.72 -5.15
C ALA A 177 -7.59 5.05 -5.72
N GLU A 178 -6.87 5.80 -4.92
CA GLU A 178 -6.24 7.04 -5.35
C GLU A 178 -4.97 6.76 -6.17
N THR A 179 -4.44 7.77 -6.84
CA THR A 179 -3.19 7.62 -7.59
C THR A 179 -2.01 7.49 -6.62
N PHE A 180 -1.12 6.53 -6.86
CA PHE A 180 0.16 6.43 -6.16
C PHE A 180 1.02 7.68 -6.42
N LEU A 181 2.00 7.92 -5.55
CA LEU A 181 2.92 9.05 -5.68
C LEU A 181 4.23 8.60 -6.35
N THR A 182 4.71 9.37 -7.32
CA THR A 182 6.08 9.25 -7.83
C THR A 182 6.93 10.31 -7.15
N LEU A 183 7.86 9.86 -6.32
CA LEU A 183 8.66 10.71 -5.45
C LEU A 183 10.13 10.74 -5.91
N SER A 184 10.92 11.67 -5.34
CA SER A 184 12.36 11.78 -5.59
C SER A 184 13.16 11.40 -4.36
N THR A 185 14.30 10.74 -4.54
CA THR A 185 15.25 10.52 -3.44
C THR A 185 15.89 11.84 -3.00
N GLY A 186 16.35 11.90 -1.75
CA GLY A 186 16.96 13.11 -1.18
C GLY A 186 15.98 14.24 -0.83
N THR A 187 14.69 14.11 -1.20
CA THR A 187 13.65 15.09 -0.87
C THR A 187 12.98 14.73 0.46
N SER A 188 12.65 15.77 1.23
CA SER A 188 12.00 15.64 2.54
C SER A 188 10.47 15.63 2.40
N TYR A 189 9.81 14.63 2.97
CA TYR A 189 8.34 14.46 2.93
C TYR A 189 7.78 14.40 4.34
N ALA A 190 6.74 15.22 4.61
CA ALA A 190 6.09 15.24 5.91
C ALA A 190 5.27 13.97 6.17
N VAL A 191 5.35 13.46 7.39
CA VAL A 191 4.49 12.40 7.95
C VAL A 191 3.94 12.87 9.28
N THR A 192 2.63 12.76 9.47
CA THR A 192 1.96 12.98 10.77
C THR A 192 0.97 11.85 11.00
N VAL A 193 1.00 11.27 12.18
CA VAL A 193 -0.01 10.30 12.63
C VAL A 193 -0.93 10.98 13.63
N GLY A 194 -2.21 11.12 13.27
CA GLY A 194 -3.22 11.78 14.08
C GLY A 194 -3.60 10.97 15.31
N GLY A 195 -3.70 11.61 16.47
CA GLY A 195 -4.27 11.03 17.69
C GLY A 195 -5.78 10.92 17.62
N GLY A 196 -6.35 9.98 18.37
CA GLY A 196 -7.80 9.91 18.59
C GLY A 196 -8.31 11.10 19.41
N GLY A 197 -9.54 11.52 19.16
CA GLY A 197 -10.23 12.54 19.96
C GLY A 197 -10.54 12.03 21.35
N SER A 198 -10.45 12.91 22.36
CA SER A 198 -10.85 12.56 23.71
C SER A 198 -12.37 12.34 23.79
N GLY A 199 -12.78 11.36 24.59
CA GLY A 199 -14.13 11.24 25.10
C GLY A 199 -14.24 11.85 26.50
N GLY A 200 -15.42 11.96 27.06
CA GLY A 200 -15.56 12.35 28.46
C GLY A 200 -16.75 13.22 28.81
N GLN A 201 -16.82 13.64 30.08
CA GLN A 201 -17.97 14.38 30.63
C GLN A 201 -18.09 15.85 30.18
N ALA A 202 -16.97 16.51 29.86
CA ALA A 202 -16.99 17.95 29.60
C ALA A 202 -17.20 18.30 28.12
N SER A 203 -16.58 17.57 27.25
CA SER A 203 -16.72 17.67 25.79
C SER A 203 -15.94 16.54 25.11
N ALA A 204 -16.52 15.94 24.12
CA ALA A 204 -15.78 15.09 23.20
C ALA A 204 -15.05 15.95 22.15
N ASN A 205 -14.00 15.41 21.57
CA ASN A 205 -13.24 16.09 20.55
C ASN A 205 -13.12 15.25 19.28
N ASN A 206 -12.97 15.96 18.16
CA ASN A 206 -12.62 15.33 16.90
C ASN A 206 -11.26 14.67 17.02
N GLY A 207 -11.06 13.60 16.23
CA GLY A 207 -9.71 13.06 16.01
C GLY A 207 -8.82 14.08 15.30
N SER A 208 -7.52 13.87 15.41
CA SER A 208 -6.53 14.67 14.70
C SER A 208 -6.28 14.13 13.30
N PRO A 209 -5.95 14.99 12.32
CA PRO A 209 -5.64 14.55 10.96
C PRO A 209 -4.33 13.76 10.90
N SER A 210 -4.24 12.85 9.94
CA SER A 210 -2.99 12.22 9.52
C SER A 210 -2.55 12.74 8.16
N VAL A 211 -1.24 12.84 7.96
CA VAL A 211 -0.65 13.43 6.75
C VAL A 211 0.48 12.55 6.23
N PHE A 212 0.53 12.38 4.93
CA PHE A 212 1.71 11.96 4.19
C PHE A 212 1.87 12.86 2.96
N HIS A 213 2.96 13.64 2.92
CA HIS A 213 3.26 14.60 1.84
C HIS A 213 2.07 15.54 1.58
N THR A 214 1.40 15.43 0.44
CA THR A 214 0.19 16.20 0.06
C THR A 214 -1.12 15.51 0.42
N ILE A 215 -1.08 14.30 0.94
CA ILE A 215 -2.25 13.51 1.29
C ILE A 215 -2.61 13.80 2.74
N THR A 216 -3.78 14.36 2.98
CA THR A 216 -4.32 14.62 4.32
C THR A 216 -5.62 13.85 4.50
N SER A 217 -5.68 13.02 5.54
CA SER A 217 -6.91 12.41 6.03
C SER A 217 -7.42 13.18 7.23
N LEU A 218 -8.70 13.55 7.23
CA LEU A 218 -9.33 14.35 8.27
C LEU A 218 -9.66 13.49 9.49
N GLY A 219 -9.52 14.04 10.69
CA GLY A 219 -9.96 13.39 11.92
C GLY A 219 -11.45 13.06 11.89
N GLY A 220 -11.85 12.00 12.60
CA GLY A 220 -13.25 11.63 12.77
C GLY A 220 -14.01 12.66 13.61
N GLY A 221 -15.28 12.89 13.30
CA GLY A 221 -16.16 13.78 14.05
C GLY A 221 -16.49 13.21 15.44
N HIS A 222 -16.48 14.04 16.47
CA HIS A 222 -16.94 13.63 17.80
C HIS A 222 -18.47 13.48 17.83
N ALA A 223 -18.96 12.68 18.77
CA ALA A 223 -20.36 12.62 19.13
C ALA A 223 -20.55 13.24 20.51
N ASP A 224 -21.29 14.31 20.59
CA ASP A 224 -21.69 15.04 21.78
C ASP A 224 -23.05 15.69 21.50
N TYR A 225 -23.56 16.58 22.34
CA TYR A 225 -24.81 17.33 22.11
C TYR A 225 -24.92 17.98 20.72
N THR A 226 -23.80 18.26 20.08
CA THR A 226 -23.71 18.75 18.71
C THR A 226 -22.73 17.86 17.94
N PRO A 227 -23.21 16.78 17.31
CA PRO A 227 -22.32 15.87 16.59
C PRO A 227 -21.53 16.59 15.49
N ALA A 228 -20.23 16.31 15.43
CA ALA A 228 -19.34 16.99 14.50
C ALA A 228 -19.16 16.21 13.19
N SER A 229 -18.95 16.99 12.14
CA SER A 229 -18.47 16.45 10.86
C SER A 229 -16.97 16.17 10.92
N GLY A 230 -16.48 15.25 10.07
CA GLY A 230 -15.09 14.88 10.00
C GLY A 230 -14.76 14.01 8.80
N GLY A 231 -13.67 13.27 8.85
CA GLY A 231 -13.39 12.21 7.88
C GLY A 231 -14.59 11.26 7.78
N SER A 232 -15.07 10.78 8.94
CA SER A 232 -16.44 10.25 9.11
C SER A 232 -17.17 11.03 10.20
N GLY A 233 -18.46 11.14 10.11
CA GLY A 233 -19.29 11.97 11.02
C GLY A 233 -19.59 11.29 12.35
N GLY A 234 -19.74 12.06 13.43
CA GLY A 234 -20.23 11.58 14.72
C GLY A 234 -21.71 11.20 14.68
N GLY A 235 -22.13 10.23 15.49
CA GLY A 235 -23.51 9.79 15.62
C GLY A 235 -24.38 10.83 16.30
N GLY A 236 -25.68 10.84 15.98
CA GLY A 236 -26.68 11.78 16.52
C GLY A 236 -26.89 11.62 18.03
N ASP A 237 -27.27 12.71 18.70
CA ASP A 237 -27.57 12.81 20.12
C ASP A 237 -29.10 12.87 20.36
N PRO A 238 -29.70 12.08 21.28
CA PRO A 238 -31.13 12.08 21.53
C PRO A 238 -31.66 13.32 22.25
N ASN A 239 -30.80 14.04 22.98
CA ASN A 239 -31.20 15.24 23.71
C ASN A 239 -31.42 16.46 22.80
N THR A 240 -30.66 16.50 21.75
CA THR A 240 -30.79 17.49 20.68
C THR A 240 -31.04 16.70 19.39
N PRO A 241 -32.28 16.56 18.90
CA PRO A 241 -32.61 15.80 17.70
C PRO A 241 -32.00 16.44 16.44
N ASN A 242 -30.72 16.74 16.52
CA ASN A 242 -29.91 17.28 15.44
C ASN A 242 -29.50 16.18 14.48
N ALA A 243 -29.32 16.57 13.26
CA ALA A 243 -28.72 15.68 12.28
C ALA A 243 -27.37 15.17 12.78
N PRO A 244 -27.01 13.89 12.51
CA PRO A 244 -25.67 13.38 12.81
C PRO A 244 -24.61 14.19 12.06
N GLY A 245 -23.37 14.09 12.49
CA GLY A 245 -22.24 14.68 11.79
C GLY A 245 -22.09 14.11 10.39
N SER A 246 -21.67 14.94 9.45
CA SER A 246 -21.41 14.52 8.07
C SER A 246 -20.02 13.95 7.91
N GLY A 247 -19.90 12.90 7.12
CA GLY A 247 -18.62 12.40 6.62
C GLY A 247 -18.17 13.15 5.38
N THR A 248 -16.90 13.02 5.03
CA THR A 248 -16.34 13.60 3.81
C THR A 248 -16.53 12.59 2.66
N ASN A 249 -17.56 12.79 1.85
CA ASN A 249 -17.89 11.91 0.73
C ASN A 249 -18.61 12.68 -0.40
N THR A 250 -18.67 12.07 -1.59
CA THR A 250 -19.27 12.70 -2.77
C THR A 250 -20.77 12.98 -2.62
N SER A 251 -21.48 12.26 -1.75
CA SER A 251 -22.90 12.52 -1.48
C SER A 251 -23.10 13.87 -0.79
N ASN A 252 -22.08 14.34 -0.06
CA ASN A 252 -22.04 15.64 0.61
C ASN A 252 -21.40 16.73 -0.27
N GLY A 253 -21.00 16.42 -1.50
CA GLY A 253 -20.35 17.35 -2.43
C GLY A 253 -18.86 17.57 -2.22
N ASP A 254 -18.19 16.71 -1.46
CA ASP A 254 -16.77 16.82 -1.18
C ASP A 254 -15.90 16.39 -2.35
N ALA A 255 -14.75 17.03 -2.53
CA ALA A 255 -13.80 16.73 -3.59
C ALA A 255 -13.02 15.43 -3.36
N THR A 256 -12.95 14.94 -2.12
CA THR A 256 -12.24 13.71 -1.74
C THR A 256 -13.10 12.87 -0.82
N ASN A 257 -13.23 11.58 -1.13
CA ASN A 257 -13.97 10.65 -0.30
C ASN A 257 -13.06 10.11 0.81
N GLN A 258 -13.51 10.21 2.08
CA GLN A 258 -12.72 9.73 3.23
C GLN A 258 -13.54 8.90 4.22
N GLY A 259 -14.87 9.09 4.27
CA GLY A 259 -15.75 8.37 5.18
C GLY A 259 -17.20 8.82 5.05
N PHE A 260 -18.08 8.17 5.78
CA PHE A 260 -19.52 8.34 5.73
C PHE A 260 -20.08 9.09 6.94
N ASP A 261 -21.34 9.49 6.82
CA ASP A 261 -22.10 10.20 7.86
C ASP A 261 -22.35 9.30 9.08
N GLY A 262 -22.56 9.92 10.23
CA GLY A 262 -23.10 9.26 11.41
C GLY A 262 -24.57 8.84 11.21
N GLY A 263 -25.06 7.97 12.08
CA GLY A 263 -26.46 7.55 12.14
C GLY A 263 -27.31 8.50 12.99
N ALA A 264 -28.60 8.55 12.69
CA ALA A 264 -29.55 9.36 13.47
C ALA A 264 -29.77 8.79 14.88
N SER A 265 -29.99 9.68 15.86
CA SER A 265 -30.43 9.28 17.20
C SER A 265 -31.93 8.90 17.21
N TYR A 266 -32.34 8.16 18.25
CA TYR A 266 -33.76 8.04 18.63
C TYR A 266 -34.06 9.09 19.69
N PRO A 267 -34.97 10.08 19.39
CA PRO A 267 -35.16 11.25 20.23
C PRO A 267 -35.71 10.92 21.61
N ARG A 268 -35.28 11.68 22.62
CA ARG A 268 -35.79 11.64 23.98
C ARG A 268 -37.28 12.02 24.02
N SER A 269 -38.11 11.17 24.59
CA SER A 269 -39.56 11.45 24.80
C SER A 269 -39.94 11.29 26.26
N GLY A 270 -40.35 12.38 26.93
CA GLY A 270 -41.05 12.36 28.21
C GLY A 270 -40.33 11.80 29.42
N GLY A 271 -39.11 12.19 29.70
CA GLY A 271 -38.24 11.66 30.75
C GLY A 271 -37.23 10.67 30.16
N GLN A 272 -36.20 10.26 30.88
CA GLN A 272 -35.14 9.37 30.40
C GLN A 272 -35.66 7.95 30.02
N THR A 273 -36.64 7.87 29.13
CA THR A 273 -37.22 6.61 28.66
C THR A 273 -37.28 6.64 27.14
N ASN A 274 -36.87 5.60 26.50
CA ASN A 274 -36.90 5.38 25.06
C ASN A 274 -35.91 6.23 24.23
N GLU A 275 -34.71 6.48 24.70
CA GLU A 275 -33.68 7.19 23.95
C GLU A 275 -32.55 6.29 23.49
N GLY A 276 -31.82 6.72 22.44
CA GLY A 276 -30.62 6.04 21.96
C GLY A 276 -29.81 6.96 21.04
N GLY A 277 -28.49 6.96 21.22
CA GLY A 277 -27.55 7.68 20.38
C GLY A 277 -27.28 6.93 19.07
N GLY A 278 -27.15 7.66 17.98
CA GLY A 278 -26.80 7.12 16.67
C GLY A 278 -25.40 6.53 16.64
N GLY A 279 -25.11 5.59 15.76
CA GLY A 279 -23.74 5.10 15.52
C GLY A 279 -22.91 6.12 14.79
N GLY A 280 -21.59 6.19 15.05
CA GLY A 280 -20.63 6.98 14.28
C GLY A 280 -20.44 6.43 12.87
N GLY A 281 -20.17 7.28 11.89
CA GLY A 281 -19.82 6.87 10.53
C GLY A 281 -18.50 6.14 10.49
N GLY A 282 -18.36 5.17 9.60
CA GLY A 282 -17.12 4.51 9.26
C GLY A 282 -16.58 4.94 7.89
N ALA A 283 -15.35 4.55 7.57
CA ALA A 283 -14.81 4.84 6.25
C ALA A 283 -15.50 4.02 5.13
N GLY A 284 -16.08 2.86 5.44
CA GLY A 284 -16.72 1.97 4.47
C GLY A 284 -18.25 2.00 4.46
N ALA A 285 -18.88 2.53 5.52
CA ALA A 285 -20.35 2.60 5.63
C ALA A 285 -20.78 3.71 6.60
N ALA A 286 -21.99 4.20 6.40
CA ALA A 286 -22.65 5.14 7.34
C ALA A 286 -22.93 4.45 8.68
N GLY A 287 -23.02 5.26 9.73
CA GLY A 287 -23.49 4.83 11.03
C GLY A 287 -24.97 4.44 10.98
N GLY A 288 -25.35 3.45 11.79
CA GLY A 288 -26.74 2.99 11.94
C GLY A 288 -27.55 3.95 12.79
N ALA A 289 -28.83 4.14 12.46
CA ALA A 289 -29.76 4.85 13.30
C ALA A 289 -30.04 4.07 14.59
N ALA A 290 -30.24 4.79 15.70
CA ALA A 290 -30.70 4.23 16.95
C ALA A 290 -32.18 3.84 16.88
N SER A 291 -32.61 3.00 17.81
CA SER A 291 -33.99 2.66 18.10
C SER A 291 -34.29 2.87 19.58
N ALA A 292 -35.57 2.72 19.97
CA ALA A 292 -35.96 2.91 21.37
C ALA A 292 -35.06 2.08 22.32
N ASN A 293 -34.40 2.74 23.26
CA ASN A 293 -33.50 2.19 24.27
C ASN A 293 -32.22 1.51 23.74
N THR A 294 -32.00 1.56 22.44
CA THR A 294 -30.86 0.86 21.82
C THR A 294 -30.04 1.82 20.95
N GLY A 295 -28.75 1.88 21.18
CA GLY A 295 -27.83 2.66 20.38
C GLY A 295 -27.66 2.13 18.95
N GLY A 296 -27.40 3.02 17.99
CA GLY A 296 -27.12 2.69 16.61
C GLY A 296 -25.73 2.02 16.46
N ASN A 297 -25.61 1.10 15.55
CA ASN A 297 -24.31 0.47 15.24
C ASN A 297 -23.39 1.45 14.51
N GLY A 298 -22.10 1.40 14.81
CA GLY A 298 -21.07 2.13 14.05
C GLY A 298 -20.94 1.59 12.62
N GLY A 299 -20.64 2.49 11.69
CA GLY A 299 -20.36 2.17 10.31
C GLY A 299 -19.07 1.34 10.16
N ASN A 300 -19.06 0.37 9.26
CA ASN A 300 -17.87 -0.44 9.00
C ASN A 300 -16.73 0.38 8.35
N GLY A 301 -15.52 -0.03 8.61
CA GLY A 301 -14.32 0.50 7.95
C GLY A 301 -14.05 -0.13 6.59
N VAL A 302 -12.89 0.17 6.04
CA VAL A 302 -12.40 -0.31 4.74
C VAL A 302 -11.27 -1.32 4.95
N ALA A 303 -11.34 -2.43 4.23
CA ALA A 303 -10.30 -3.46 4.22
C ALA A 303 -9.21 -3.12 3.20
N VAL A 304 -7.95 -3.02 3.64
CA VAL A 304 -6.80 -2.65 2.80
C VAL A 304 -5.66 -3.64 3.03
N GLY A 305 -5.07 -4.13 1.92
CA GLY A 305 -4.00 -5.15 1.94
C GLY A 305 -2.57 -4.60 1.83
N ILE A 306 -2.35 -3.30 2.00
CA ILE A 306 -1.06 -2.64 1.77
C ILE A 306 0.08 -3.20 2.64
N SER A 307 -0.23 -3.67 3.85
CA SER A 307 0.74 -4.25 4.78
C SER A 307 1.24 -5.65 4.41
N GLY A 308 0.68 -6.25 3.34
CA GLY A 308 0.94 -7.64 2.95
C GLY A 308 -0.14 -8.62 3.43
N SER A 309 -1.01 -8.20 4.34
CA SER A 309 -2.24 -8.89 4.75
C SER A 309 -3.40 -7.91 4.78
N THR A 310 -4.63 -8.41 4.57
CA THR A 310 -5.83 -7.57 4.60
C THR A 310 -6.19 -7.22 6.04
N VAL A 311 -6.21 -5.92 6.35
CA VAL A 311 -6.61 -5.36 7.64
C VAL A 311 -7.72 -4.34 7.40
N THR A 312 -8.75 -4.32 8.24
CA THR A 312 -9.83 -3.34 8.17
C THR A 312 -9.50 -2.16 9.08
N TYR A 313 -9.65 -0.92 8.57
CA TYR A 313 -9.36 0.34 9.26
C TYR A 313 -10.58 1.25 9.28
N ALA A 314 -10.63 2.18 10.19
CA ALA A 314 -11.56 3.28 10.29
C ALA A 314 -13.02 2.83 10.42
N GLY A 315 -13.32 1.98 11.43
CA GLY A 315 -14.70 1.68 11.86
C GLY A 315 -15.24 2.74 12.80
N GLY A 316 -16.51 3.14 12.65
CA GLY A 316 -17.20 4.07 13.53
C GLY A 316 -17.57 3.45 14.89
N GLY A 317 -17.71 4.26 15.93
CA GLY A 317 -18.13 3.83 17.26
C GLY A 317 -19.65 3.53 17.30
N GLY A 318 -20.07 2.57 18.12
CA GLY A 318 -21.47 2.34 18.43
C GLY A 318 -22.04 3.42 19.35
N GLY A 319 -23.31 3.80 19.17
CA GLY A 319 -24.02 4.76 20.03
C GLY A 319 -24.41 4.17 21.40
N GLY A 320 -24.56 5.00 22.40
CA GLY A 320 -25.13 4.63 23.71
C GLY A 320 -26.63 4.37 23.62
N GLY A 321 -27.16 3.61 24.56
CA GLY A 321 -28.60 3.40 24.69
C GLY A 321 -28.98 3.03 26.14
N ILE A 322 -30.23 3.20 26.53
CA ILE A 322 -30.66 2.90 27.92
C ILE A 322 -30.44 1.45 28.28
N THR A 323 -30.78 0.52 27.39
CA THR A 323 -30.66 -0.93 27.66
C THR A 323 -29.46 -1.56 26.97
N THR A 324 -29.18 -1.14 25.74
CA THR A 324 -28.14 -1.77 24.93
C THR A 324 -27.46 -0.72 24.07
N GLY A 325 -26.15 -0.66 24.13
CA GLY A 325 -25.36 0.13 23.17
C GLY A 325 -25.27 -0.54 21.81
N GLY A 326 -25.02 0.23 20.76
CA GLY A 326 -24.74 -0.27 19.43
C GLY A 326 -23.37 -0.92 19.33
N ASN A 327 -23.21 -1.88 18.42
CA ASN A 327 -21.90 -2.47 18.12
C ASN A 327 -21.02 -1.46 17.38
N GLY A 328 -19.73 -1.46 17.68
CA GLY A 328 -18.75 -0.72 16.89
C GLY A 328 -18.57 -1.33 15.50
N GLY A 329 -18.29 -0.48 14.51
CA GLY A 329 -17.98 -0.93 13.17
C GLY A 329 -16.65 -1.71 13.11
N THR A 330 -16.56 -2.68 12.18
CA THR A 330 -15.31 -3.38 11.92
C THR A 330 -14.22 -2.40 11.51
N GLY A 331 -12.98 -2.64 11.94
CA GLY A 331 -11.89 -1.69 11.71
C GLY A 331 -11.59 -0.78 12.89
N GLY A 332 -11.88 -1.26 14.11
CA GLY A 332 -11.48 -0.62 15.36
C GLY A 332 -12.54 0.29 16.00
N GLY A 333 -13.77 0.31 15.52
CA GLY A 333 -14.85 1.02 16.19
C GLY A 333 -15.16 0.42 17.56
N ALA A 334 -15.29 1.27 18.59
CA ALA A 334 -15.65 0.83 19.93
C ALA A 334 -17.16 0.53 20.04
N ASN A 335 -17.54 -0.47 20.82
CA ASN A 335 -18.94 -0.70 21.13
C ASN A 335 -19.49 0.40 22.06
N GLY A 336 -20.70 0.84 21.81
CA GLY A 336 -21.47 1.61 22.77
C GLY A 336 -21.98 0.73 23.92
N THR A 337 -22.48 1.35 24.96
CA THR A 337 -22.94 0.66 26.17
C THR A 337 -24.29 1.19 26.65
N GLY A 338 -25.02 0.37 27.46
CA GLY A 338 -26.25 0.77 28.13
C GLY A 338 -26.01 1.29 29.55
N ALA A 339 -25.11 0.70 30.31
CA ALA A 339 -24.92 0.97 31.74
C ALA A 339 -23.45 0.77 32.16
N ALA A 340 -22.54 1.26 31.37
CA ALA A 340 -21.08 1.21 31.64
C ALA A 340 -20.33 2.23 30.78
N ASN A 341 -19.10 2.52 31.13
CA ASN A 341 -18.21 3.25 30.26
C ASN A 341 -17.72 2.33 29.13
N PRO A 342 -17.82 2.70 27.87
CA PRO A 342 -17.32 1.92 26.75
C PRO A 342 -15.78 1.92 26.68
N SER A 343 -15.22 0.93 26.01
CA SER A 343 -13.79 0.88 25.69
C SER A 343 -13.46 1.92 24.62
N PRO A 344 -12.22 2.42 24.54
CA PRO A 344 -11.79 3.30 23.47
C PRO A 344 -11.81 2.63 22.09
N GLY A 345 -11.83 3.45 21.04
CA GLY A 345 -11.57 3.00 19.69
C GLY A 345 -10.19 2.34 19.56
N GLY A 346 -10.06 1.40 18.62
CA GLY A 346 -8.84 0.64 18.39
C GLY A 346 -7.65 1.54 18.04
N ALA A 347 -6.56 1.40 18.76
CA ALA A 347 -5.32 2.14 18.47
C ALA A 347 -4.77 1.75 17.07
N ASN A 348 -4.22 2.71 16.35
CA ASN A 348 -3.63 2.55 15.02
C ASN A 348 -4.62 2.03 13.95
N THR A 349 -5.91 2.28 14.18
CA THR A 349 -6.96 1.93 13.23
C THR A 349 -7.80 3.11 12.79
N GLY A 350 -7.76 4.24 13.52
CA GLY A 350 -8.65 5.36 13.30
C GLY A 350 -10.08 5.09 13.75
N GLY A 351 -10.30 4.12 14.65
CA GLY A 351 -11.65 3.75 15.08
C GLY A 351 -12.32 4.82 15.94
N GLY A 352 -13.64 5.01 15.79
CA GLY A 352 -14.44 5.94 16.60
C GLY A 352 -14.64 5.44 18.04
N GLY A 353 -14.80 6.36 19.00
CA GLY A 353 -15.11 6.05 20.40
C GLY A 353 -16.57 5.60 20.59
N GLY A 354 -16.83 4.72 21.55
CA GLY A 354 -18.18 4.24 21.88
C GLY A 354 -18.97 5.25 22.73
N GLY A 355 -20.25 5.40 22.45
CA GLY A 355 -21.22 6.17 23.26
C GLY A 355 -21.62 5.43 24.54
N ALA A 356 -21.83 6.17 25.60
CA ALA A 356 -22.35 5.63 26.86
C ALA A 356 -23.86 5.91 26.99
N GLY A 357 -24.60 4.96 27.58
CA GLY A 357 -26.01 5.14 27.89
C GLY A 357 -26.24 5.70 29.28
N ALA A 358 -27.44 6.25 29.52
CA ALA A 358 -27.82 6.97 30.75
C ALA A 358 -28.58 6.15 31.78
N ASN A 359 -28.55 4.83 31.78
CA ASN A 359 -29.29 4.02 32.73
C ASN A 359 -28.86 4.28 34.19
N SER A 360 -29.50 5.27 34.85
CA SER A 360 -29.35 5.66 36.27
C SER A 360 -27.91 5.95 36.76
N GLY A 361 -26.96 6.17 35.91
CA GLY A 361 -25.56 6.46 36.23
C GLY A 361 -24.95 7.53 35.31
N SER A 362 -23.91 8.19 35.81
CA SER A 362 -23.14 9.16 35.03
C SER A 362 -22.05 8.43 34.25
N PHE A 363 -22.37 7.83 33.13
CA PHE A 363 -21.41 7.14 32.29
C PHE A 363 -20.83 8.05 31.20
N THR A 364 -19.59 7.89 30.90
CA THR A 364 -18.87 8.71 29.91
C THR A 364 -18.53 7.89 28.67
N GLY A 365 -18.77 8.47 27.52
CA GLY A 365 -18.30 7.89 26.27
C GLY A 365 -16.77 7.89 26.20
N SER A 366 -16.23 7.13 25.27
CA SER A 366 -14.81 6.83 25.19
C SER A 366 -14.09 7.65 24.13
N ALA A 367 -12.76 7.69 24.25
CA ALA A 367 -11.88 8.27 23.24
C ALA A 367 -11.91 7.47 21.92
N GLY A 368 -11.68 8.14 20.80
CA GLY A 368 -11.35 7.50 19.53
C GLY A 368 -9.95 6.90 19.54
N GLY A 369 -9.68 5.99 18.63
CA GLY A 369 -8.37 5.38 18.40
C GLY A 369 -7.46 6.27 17.55
N SER A 370 -6.14 6.14 17.73
CA SER A 370 -5.16 6.81 16.86
C SER A 370 -5.24 6.32 15.42
N GLY A 371 -4.81 7.18 14.50
CA GLY A 371 -4.61 6.84 13.09
C GLY A 371 -3.33 6.04 12.84
N ILE A 372 -3.03 5.86 11.56
CA ILE A 372 -1.85 5.13 11.07
C ILE A 372 -1.45 5.66 9.68
N VAL A 373 -0.15 5.65 9.37
CA VAL A 373 0.37 5.88 8.01
C VAL A 373 1.20 4.67 7.60
N ILE A 374 0.89 4.09 6.43
CA ILE A 374 1.63 2.96 5.87
C ILE A 374 2.07 3.32 4.46
N LEU A 375 3.35 3.11 4.17
CA LEU A 375 3.97 3.36 2.88
C LEU A 375 4.53 2.05 2.32
N ARG A 376 4.23 1.77 1.04
CA ARG A 376 4.77 0.63 0.30
C ARG A 376 5.54 1.14 -0.93
N TYR A 377 6.78 0.73 -1.08
CA TYR A 377 7.72 1.24 -2.08
C TYR A 377 8.77 0.19 -2.46
N PRO A 378 9.47 0.32 -3.63
CA PRO A 378 10.44 -0.67 -4.07
C PRO A 378 11.56 -0.90 -3.04
N ASN A 379 11.94 -2.16 -2.82
CA ASN A 379 12.82 -2.60 -1.73
C ASN A 379 14.26 -2.09 -1.81
N ILE A 380 14.68 -1.56 -2.97
CA ILE A 380 15.99 -0.93 -3.15
C ILE A 380 16.11 0.41 -2.44
N TYR A 381 14.98 1.05 -2.12
CA TYR A 381 14.98 2.31 -1.39
C TYR A 381 14.93 2.09 0.12
N THR A 382 15.43 3.08 0.86
CA THR A 382 15.37 3.12 2.32
C THR A 382 14.76 4.43 2.78
N ILE A 383 14.09 4.40 3.94
CA ILE A 383 13.56 5.60 4.60
C ILE A 383 14.45 5.94 5.78
N SER A 384 14.77 7.23 5.92
CA SER A 384 15.39 7.83 7.10
C SER A 384 14.53 8.99 7.62
N GLY A 385 14.77 9.43 8.86
CA GLY A 385 14.02 10.51 9.52
C GLY A 385 13.06 10.00 10.58
N LEU A 386 11.75 10.31 10.46
CA LEU A 386 10.75 9.83 11.43
C LEU A 386 10.79 8.31 11.57
N SER A 387 10.85 7.82 12.82
CA SER A 387 10.94 6.39 13.10
C SER A 387 9.65 5.65 12.75
N GLY A 388 9.78 4.57 11.98
CA GLY A 388 8.70 3.64 11.61
C GLY A 388 9.21 2.21 11.62
N SER A 389 8.29 1.25 11.62
CA SER A 389 8.62 -0.18 11.48
C SER A 389 8.60 -0.57 10.01
N THR A 390 9.69 -1.15 9.51
CA THR A 390 9.82 -1.55 8.11
C THR A 390 9.98 -3.05 7.98
N ILE A 391 9.21 -3.65 7.09
CA ILE A 391 9.32 -5.06 6.68
C ILE A 391 9.55 -5.14 5.17
N THR A 392 10.13 -6.25 4.69
CA THR A 392 10.20 -6.57 3.26
C THR A 392 9.06 -7.50 2.88
N SER A 393 8.35 -7.17 1.80
CA SER A 393 7.22 -7.92 1.26
C SER A 393 7.39 -8.11 -0.24
N GLY A 394 7.98 -9.21 -0.66
CA GLY A 394 8.38 -9.46 -2.04
C GLY A 394 9.43 -8.46 -2.52
N ASN A 395 9.13 -7.76 -3.61
CA ASN A 395 10.02 -6.72 -4.18
C ASN A 395 9.84 -5.34 -3.56
N ASP A 396 9.00 -5.22 -2.53
CA ASP A 396 8.72 -3.96 -1.85
C ASP A 396 9.18 -3.98 -0.40
N LYS A 397 9.35 -2.79 0.16
CA LYS A 397 9.34 -2.52 1.59
C LYS A 397 8.02 -1.89 1.98
N VAL A 398 7.57 -2.23 3.19
CA VAL A 398 6.39 -1.64 3.82
C VAL A 398 6.84 -1.00 5.12
N THR A 399 6.71 0.32 5.21
CA THR A 399 7.02 1.08 6.42
C THR A 399 5.74 1.58 7.06
N THR A 400 5.56 1.28 8.35
CA THR A 400 4.39 1.63 9.15
C THR A 400 4.77 2.64 10.22
N PHE A 401 4.04 3.76 10.27
CA PHE A 401 4.14 4.80 11.30
C PHE A 401 2.86 4.76 12.15
N THR A 402 3.01 4.54 13.44
CA THR A 402 1.90 4.43 14.41
C THR A 402 1.79 5.66 15.31
N THR A 403 2.81 6.52 15.34
CA THR A 403 2.87 7.75 16.15
C THR A 403 3.82 8.75 15.51
N GLY A 404 3.71 10.00 15.94
CA GLY A 404 4.70 11.04 15.67
C GLY A 404 4.35 11.97 14.51
N THR A 405 5.11 13.07 14.50
CA THR A 405 5.11 14.09 13.44
C THR A 405 6.56 14.39 13.10
N GLY A 406 6.90 14.37 11.84
CA GLY A 406 8.25 14.63 11.36
C GLY A 406 8.36 14.48 9.87
N ASN A 407 9.58 14.46 9.38
CA ASN A 407 9.87 14.26 7.98
C ASN A 407 10.58 12.93 7.75
N ILE A 408 10.38 12.39 6.56
CA ILE A 408 11.13 11.25 6.03
C ILE A 408 11.84 11.62 4.75
N THR A 409 12.92 10.91 4.45
CA THR A 409 13.67 11.03 3.20
C THR A 409 13.94 9.64 2.65
N PHE A 410 13.71 9.46 1.35
CA PHE A 410 14.07 8.23 0.64
C PHE A 410 15.50 8.32 0.08
N SER A 411 16.26 7.23 0.19
CA SER A 411 17.62 7.09 -0.34
C SER A 411 17.80 5.75 -1.03
#